data_d77d2f79c52d1b5b3b44cf9f517061db
#
_entry.id   d77d2f79c52d1b5b3b44cf9f517061db
#
_cell.length_a   1.000
_cell.length_b   1.000
_cell.length_c   1.000
_cell.angle_alpha   90.00
_cell.angle_beta   90.00
_cell.angle_gamma   90.00
#
_symmetry.space_group_name_H-M   'P 1'
#
loop_
_entity.id
_entity.type
_entity.pdbx_description
1 polymer ?
#
loop_
_entity_poly.entity_id
_entity_poly.type
_entity_poly.pdbx_seq_one_letter_code
_entity_poly.pdbx_strand_id
1 'polypeptide(L)'
;MDIRKKQRAVVAALEDVKGREVVVYNVARHASIFERVVIASGDSNRQVNALAASVQQRMKALGARVYGVEGRRNADWVLVDLGDIVVHVMHPAARSYYNLEELWGGKEVSFKRPAAAPVRGKTAPRRRRK
;
A
#
# COMPACT_ATOMS: atom_id res chain seq x y z
N MET A 1 -16.86 -6.82 -4.86
CA MET A 1 -16.22 -7.00 -3.54
C MET A 1 -16.27 -5.69 -2.78
N ASP A 2 -16.60 -5.77 -1.51
CA ASP A 2 -16.64 -4.60 -0.64
C ASP A 2 -15.25 -3.98 -0.55
N ILE A 3 -15.18 -2.66 -0.62
CA ILE A 3 -13.89 -1.97 -0.63
C ILE A 3 -13.12 -2.17 0.70
N ARG A 4 -13.83 -2.31 1.81
CA ARG A 4 -13.15 -2.57 3.09
C ARG A 4 -12.48 -3.93 3.09
N LYS A 5 -13.16 -4.93 2.56
CA LYS A 5 -12.58 -6.27 2.45
C LYS A 5 -11.38 -6.26 1.51
N LYS A 6 -11.51 -5.55 0.40
CA LYS A 6 -10.42 -5.43 -0.56
C LYS A 6 -9.22 -4.71 0.05
N GLN A 7 -9.47 -3.65 0.79
CA GLN A 7 -8.42 -2.91 1.48
C GLN A 7 -7.68 -3.80 2.46
N ARG A 8 -8.41 -4.58 3.26
CA ARG A 8 -7.78 -5.49 4.23
C ARG A 8 -6.91 -6.52 3.51
N ALA A 9 -7.38 -7.01 2.38
CA ALA A 9 -6.62 -7.99 1.61
C ALA A 9 -5.33 -7.38 1.06
N VAL A 10 -5.40 -6.14 0.60
CA VAL A 10 -4.22 -5.43 0.11
C VAL A 10 -3.20 -5.25 1.22
N VAL A 11 -3.64 -4.77 2.38
CA VAL A 11 -2.75 -4.56 3.51
C VAL A 11 -2.12 -5.89 3.95
N ALA A 12 -2.93 -6.95 4.03
CA ALA A 12 -2.41 -8.26 4.41
C ALA A 12 -1.37 -8.77 3.40
N ALA A 13 -1.63 -8.58 2.11
CA ALA A 13 -0.69 -9.01 1.09
C ALA A 13 0.65 -8.28 1.21
N LEU A 14 0.61 -7.01 1.55
CA LEU A 14 1.83 -6.22 1.73
C LEU A 14 2.58 -6.67 2.99
N GLU A 15 1.85 -6.90 4.07
CA GLU A 15 2.49 -7.28 5.31
C GLU A 15 3.03 -8.71 5.27
N ASP A 16 2.44 -9.59 4.47
CA ASP A 16 2.94 -10.95 4.28
C ASP A 16 4.34 -10.96 3.69
N VAL A 17 4.69 -9.95 2.91
CA VAL A 17 6.02 -9.84 2.28
C VAL A 17 6.84 -8.76 2.99
N LYS A 18 6.46 -8.44 4.21
CA LYS A 18 7.19 -7.53 5.08
C LYS A 18 7.26 -6.11 4.55
N GLY A 19 6.18 -5.66 3.90
CA GLY A 19 6.05 -4.27 3.50
C GLY A 19 6.08 -3.39 4.74
N ARG A 20 6.76 -2.25 4.63
CA ARG A 20 6.96 -1.37 5.77
C ARG A 20 6.17 -0.09 5.62
N GLU A 21 5.81 0.47 6.76
CA GLU A 21 5.12 1.76 6.81
C GLU A 21 3.92 1.79 5.87
N VAL A 22 3.08 0.78 5.99
CA VAL A 22 1.88 0.68 5.16
C VAL A 22 0.87 1.69 5.68
N VAL A 23 0.44 2.60 4.79
CA VAL A 23 -0.59 3.59 5.12
C VAL A 23 -1.68 3.53 4.09
N VAL A 24 -2.89 3.89 4.51
CA VAL A 24 -4.06 3.90 3.65
C VAL A 24 -4.71 5.27 3.77
N TYR A 25 -5.06 5.87 2.64
CA TYR A 25 -5.75 7.16 2.59
C TYR A 25 -7.11 6.98 1.93
N ASN A 26 -8.13 7.57 2.53
CA ASN A 26 -9.46 7.64 1.91
C ASN A 26 -9.52 8.94 1.12
N VAL A 27 -9.53 8.82 -0.20
CA VAL A 27 -9.48 9.96 -1.09
C VAL A 27 -10.76 10.11 -1.92
N ALA A 28 -11.82 9.44 -1.50
CA ALA A 28 -13.06 9.40 -2.28
C ALA A 28 -13.62 10.78 -2.58
N ARG A 29 -13.40 11.75 -1.71
CA ARG A 29 -13.90 13.11 -1.91
C ARG A 29 -13.00 13.95 -2.80
N HIS A 30 -11.79 13.47 -3.09
CA HIS A 30 -10.77 14.25 -3.76
C HIS A 30 -10.34 13.67 -5.09
N ALA A 31 -10.77 12.45 -5.38
CA ALA A 31 -10.45 11.77 -6.62
C ALA A 31 -11.73 11.18 -7.19
N SER A 32 -11.89 11.29 -8.50
CA SER A 32 -13.11 10.80 -9.14
C SER A 32 -13.00 9.38 -9.63
N ILE A 33 -11.78 8.82 -9.67
CA ILE A 33 -11.57 7.51 -10.26
C ILE A 33 -11.22 6.43 -9.25
N PHE A 34 -10.71 6.79 -8.09
CA PHE A 34 -10.40 5.80 -7.08
C PHE A 34 -10.74 6.35 -5.70
N GLU A 35 -10.92 5.45 -4.74
CA GLU A 35 -11.38 5.82 -3.40
C GLU A 35 -10.30 5.67 -2.33
N ARG A 36 -9.31 4.81 -2.57
CA ARG A 36 -8.24 4.56 -1.60
C ARG A 36 -6.89 4.62 -2.27
N VAL A 37 -5.94 5.18 -1.54
CA VAL A 37 -4.53 5.12 -1.93
C VAL A 37 -3.81 4.38 -0.82
N VAL A 38 -3.04 3.36 -1.19
CA VAL A 38 -2.24 2.59 -0.24
C VAL A 38 -0.78 2.81 -0.61
N ILE A 39 0.04 3.12 0.39
CA ILE A 39 1.47 3.32 0.17
C ILE A 39 2.22 2.40 1.11
N ALA A 40 3.22 1.71 0.59
CA ALA A 40 4.07 0.83 1.38
C ALA A 40 5.49 0.93 0.89
N SER A 41 6.44 0.62 1.75
CA SER A 41 7.86 0.65 1.42
C SER A 41 8.44 -0.74 1.33
N GLY A 42 9.37 -0.92 0.38
CA GLY A 42 10.22 -2.10 0.29
C GLY A 42 11.66 -1.65 0.38
N ASP A 43 12.51 -2.47 1.00
CA ASP A 43 13.90 -2.08 1.28
C ASP A 43 14.80 -2.19 0.07
N SER A 44 14.37 -2.84 -0.98
CA SER A 44 15.15 -3.01 -2.20
C SER A 44 14.21 -3.06 -3.38
N ASN A 45 14.75 -2.89 -4.58
CA ASN A 45 13.93 -3.01 -5.78
C ASN A 45 13.32 -4.40 -5.89
N ARG A 46 14.06 -5.41 -5.45
CA ARG A 46 13.55 -6.77 -5.44
C ARG A 46 12.34 -6.90 -4.53
N GLN A 47 12.40 -6.32 -3.35
CA GLN A 47 11.27 -6.37 -2.42
C GLN A 47 10.10 -5.53 -2.93
N VAL A 48 10.37 -4.38 -3.54
CA VAL A 48 9.31 -3.56 -4.12
C VAL A 48 8.53 -4.39 -5.14
N ASN A 49 9.24 -5.14 -6.00
CA ASN A 49 8.59 -5.99 -6.97
C ASN A 49 7.85 -7.15 -6.31
N ALA A 50 8.43 -7.73 -5.25
CA ALA A 50 7.77 -8.83 -4.54
C ALA A 50 6.48 -8.37 -3.87
N LEU A 51 6.48 -7.16 -3.32
CA LEU A 51 5.28 -6.59 -2.70
C LEU A 51 4.18 -6.37 -3.73
N ALA A 52 4.54 -5.82 -4.88
CA ALA A 52 3.57 -5.64 -5.96
C ALA A 52 3.02 -6.98 -6.44
N ALA A 53 3.87 -7.99 -6.55
CA ALA A 53 3.43 -9.32 -6.96
C ALA A 53 2.48 -9.94 -5.92
N SER A 54 2.77 -9.74 -4.64
CA SER A 54 1.92 -10.28 -3.57
C SER A 54 0.51 -9.70 -3.65
N VAL A 55 0.40 -8.38 -3.89
CA VAL A 55 -0.90 -7.75 -4.04
C VAL A 55 -1.65 -8.33 -5.23
N GLN A 56 -0.95 -8.48 -6.37
CA GLN A 56 -1.59 -9.01 -7.57
C GLN A 56 -2.08 -10.44 -7.35
N GLN A 57 -1.26 -11.28 -6.72
CA GLN A 57 -1.63 -12.66 -6.47
C GLN A 57 -2.83 -12.75 -5.52
N ARG A 58 -2.85 -11.92 -4.51
CA ARG A 58 -3.95 -11.90 -3.55
C ARG A 58 -5.25 -11.49 -4.23
N MET A 59 -5.18 -10.46 -5.08
CA MET A 59 -6.36 -10.01 -5.80
C MET A 59 -6.86 -11.09 -6.74
N LYS A 60 -5.95 -11.75 -7.45
CA LYS A 60 -6.32 -12.81 -8.36
C LYS A 60 -7.00 -13.95 -7.60
N ALA A 61 -6.47 -14.33 -6.46
CA ALA A 61 -7.04 -15.41 -5.65
C ALA A 61 -8.44 -15.07 -5.17
N LEU A 62 -8.73 -13.78 -4.97
CA LEU A 62 -10.04 -13.33 -4.52
C LEU A 62 -11.01 -13.02 -5.67
N GLY A 63 -10.57 -13.20 -6.90
CA GLY A 63 -11.39 -12.86 -8.06
C GLY A 63 -11.51 -11.38 -8.32
N ALA A 64 -10.65 -10.56 -7.72
CA ALA A 64 -10.66 -9.13 -7.94
C ALA A 64 -9.75 -8.78 -9.12
N ARG A 65 -10.15 -7.78 -9.88
CA ARG A 65 -9.44 -7.42 -11.09
C ARG A 65 -8.24 -6.52 -10.80
N VAL A 66 -7.13 -6.80 -11.46
CA VAL A 66 -5.98 -5.90 -11.52
C VAL A 66 -6.04 -5.20 -12.86
N TYR A 67 -6.19 -3.88 -12.84
CA TYR A 67 -6.36 -3.10 -14.07
C TYR A 67 -5.03 -2.81 -14.74
N GLY A 68 -3.96 -2.72 -13.98
CA GLY A 68 -2.66 -2.47 -14.55
C GLY A 68 -1.57 -2.41 -13.50
N VAL A 69 -0.34 -2.55 -13.96
CA VAL A 69 0.85 -2.44 -13.11
C VAL A 69 1.87 -1.64 -13.90
N GLU A 70 2.45 -0.62 -13.26
CA GLU A 70 3.46 0.21 -13.89
C GLU A 70 4.71 0.27 -13.04
N GLY A 71 5.86 0.47 -13.68
CA GLY A 71 7.12 0.60 -12.96
C GLY A 71 7.73 -0.73 -12.57
N ARG A 72 7.68 -1.72 -13.44
CA ARG A 72 8.26 -3.04 -13.16
C ARG A 72 9.74 -3.04 -13.43
N ARG A 73 10.42 -4.03 -12.81
CA ARG A 73 11.85 -4.29 -12.99
C ARG A 73 12.69 -3.13 -12.51
N ASN A 74 13.55 -3.38 -11.60
CA ASN A 74 14.50 -2.40 -11.09
C ASN A 74 13.88 -1.05 -10.77
N ALA A 75 12.56 -0.98 -10.75
CA ALA A 75 11.89 0.25 -10.39
C ALA A 75 11.95 0.42 -8.88
N ASP A 76 12.15 1.65 -8.45
CA ASP A 76 12.06 1.96 -7.04
C ASP A 76 10.65 2.43 -6.68
N TRP A 77 9.72 2.36 -7.63
CA TRP A 77 8.32 2.75 -7.46
C TRP A 77 7.47 1.92 -8.42
N VAL A 78 6.60 1.06 -7.86
CA VAL A 78 5.66 0.28 -8.66
C VAL A 78 4.25 0.66 -8.23
N LEU A 79 3.41 0.91 -9.21
CA LEU A 79 2.00 1.24 -8.99
C LEU A 79 1.16 0.05 -9.42
N VAL A 80 0.24 -0.40 -8.55
CA VAL A 80 -0.71 -1.44 -8.88
C VAL A 80 -2.10 -0.82 -8.87
N ASP A 81 -2.75 -0.82 -10.02
CA ASP A 81 -4.07 -0.20 -10.19
C ASP A 81 -5.13 -1.27 -10.03
N LEU A 82 -5.93 -1.15 -8.98
CA LEU A 82 -7.01 -2.08 -8.68
C LEU A 82 -8.39 -1.47 -8.96
N GLY A 83 -8.43 -0.31 -9.60
CA GLY A 83 -9.66 0.39 -9.92
C GLY A 83 -10.06 1.35 -8.82
N ASP A 84 -10.68 0.85 -7.79
CA ASP A 84 -11.08 1.68 -6.65
C ASP A 84 -9.97 1.88 -5.63
N ILE A 85 -8.91 1.09 -5.72
CA ILE A 85 -7.73 1.23 -4.86
C ILE A 85 -6.50 1.29 -5.75
N VAL A 86 -5.63 2.26 -5.46
CA VAL A 86 -4.34 2.37 -6.13
C VAL A 86 -3.26 2.12 -5.08
N VAL A 87 -2.36 1.18 -5.37
CA VAL A 87 -1.31 0.79 -4.44
C VAL A 87 0.03 1.29 -4.97
N HIS A 88 0.73 2.07 -4.15
CA HIS A 88 2.08 2.53 -4.46
C HIS A 88 3.06 1.77 -3.57
N VAL A 89 3.98 1.04 -4.19
CA VAL A 89 5.04 0.36 -3.47
C VAL A 89 6.33 1.05 -3.84
N MET A 90 7.04 1.59 -2.86
CA MET A 90 8.16 2.48 -3.12
C MET A 90 9.35 2.13 -2.26
N HIS A 91 10.53 2.27 -2.84
CA HIS A 91 11.76 2.27 -2.04
C HIS A 91 11.72 3.51 -1.13
N PRO A 92 12.22 3.44 0.10
CA PRO A 92 12.16 4.59 1.00
C PRO A 92 12.69 5.90 0.42
N ALA A 93 13.75 5.84 -0.38
CA ALA A 93 14.28 7.05 -0.98
C ALA A 93 13.29 7.69 -1.95
N ALA A 94 12.62 6.87 -2.77
CA ALA A 94 11.61 7.39 -3.68
C ALA A 94 10.40 7.92 -2.92
N ARG A 95 10.00 7.22 -1.87
CA ARG A 95 8.86 7.64 -1.05
C ARG A 95 9.11 9.02 -0.45
N SER A 96 10.32 9.23 0.08
CA SER A 96 10.68 10.51 0.66
C SER A 96 10.76 11.60 -0.41
N TYR A 97 11.35 11.28 -1.54
CA TYR A 97 11.55 12.26 -2.61
C TYR A 97 10.22 12.76 -3.20
N TYR A 98 9.33 11.83 -3.54
CA TYR A 98 8.06 12.19 -4.17
C TYR A 98 7.02 12.63 -3.15
N ASN A 99 7.10 12.12 -1.93
CA ASN A 99 6.27 12.53 -0.81
C ASN A 99 4.78 12.56 -1.14
N LEU A 100 4.28 11.45 -1.66
CA LEU A 100 2.85 11.34 -2.01
C LEU A 100 1.97 11.53 -0.78
N GLU A 101 2.50 11.25 0.39
CA GLU A 101 1.75 11.36 1.63
C GLU A 101 1.32 12.78 1.93
N GLU A 102 2.12 13.74 1.51
CA GLU A 102 1.75 15.14 1.67
C GLU A 102 0.52 15.48 0.85
N LEU A 103 0.42 14.89 -0.33
CA LEU A 103 -0.73 15.09 -1.20
C LEU A 103 -2.02 14.63 -0.55
N TRP A 104 -1.95 13.56 0.24
CA TRP A 104 -3.12 12.96 0.88
C TRP A 104 -3.17 13.19 2.37
N GLY A 105 -2.40 14.14 2.89
CA GLY A 105 -2.33 14.41 4.31
C GLY A 105 -3.70 14.70 4.88
N GLY A 106 -3.96 14.17 6.06
CA GLY A 106 -5.24 14.33 6.71
C GLY A 106 -6.30 13.34 6.29
N LYS A 107 -6.00 12.46 5.35
CA LYS A 107 -6.97 11.50 4.82
C LYS A 107 -6.62 10.07 5.21
N GLU A 108 -5.67 9.91 6.11
CA GLU A 108 -5.22 8.59 6.52
C GLU A 108 -6.31 7.83 7.24
N VAL A 109 -6.43 6.55 6.92
CA VAL A 109 -7.42 5.64 7.51
C VAL A 109 -6.73 4.77 8.53
N SER A 110 -7.28 4.74 9.75
CA SER A 110 -6.83 3.77 10.74
C SER A 110 -7.38 2.41 10.36
N PHE A 111 -6.55 1.40 10.45
CA PHE A 111 -6.99 0.05 10.16
C PHE A 111 -6.34 -0.92 11.12
N LYS A 112 -7.03 -2.03 11.35
CA LYS A 112 -6.55 -3.05 12.25
C LYS A 112 -5.58 -3.95 11.49
N ARG A 113 -4.38 -4.06 12.03
CA ARG A 113 -3.38 -4.92 11.39
C ARG A 113 -3.65 -6.38 11.74
N PRO A 114 -3.16 -7.30 10.90
CA PRO A 114 -3.24 -8.71 11.23
C PRO A 114 -2.60 -8.99 12.59
N ALA A 115 -3.05 -10.05 13.23
CA ALA A 115 -2.63 -10.36 14.58
C ALA A 115 -1.13 -10.50 14.75
N ALA A 116 -0.41 -10.82 13.71
CA ALA A 116 1.03 -11.00 13.78
C ALA A 116 1.80 -9.70 13.90
N ALA A 117 1.15 -8.58 13.86
CA ALA A 117 1.81 -7.29 13.69
C ALA A 117 2.22 -6.60 14.97
N PRO A 118 2.33 -7.22 16.05
CA PRO A 118 2.83 -6.48 17.20
C PRO A 118 4.25 -6.08 17.01
N VAL A 119 4.66 -5.41 16.97
CA VAL A 119 5.78 -5.19 16.98
C VAL A 119 6.47 -4.26 16.99
N ARG A 120 6.22 -4.08 16.87
CA ARG A 120 6.73 -3.41 16.93
C ARG A 120 7.13 -2.67 17.40
N GLY A 121 7.02 -2.46 17.64
CA GLY A 121 7.26 -1.76 18.16
C GLY A 121 7.54 -1.09 18.06
N LYS A 122 7.33 -0.74 18.21
CA LYS A 122 7.50 -0.05 18.29
C LYS A 122 7.42 0.61 18.11
N THR A 123 7.16 0.87 18.22
CA THR A 123 7.08 1.53 18.13
C THR A 123 6.80 2.16 17.88
N ALA A 124 6.51 2.47 18.08
CA ALA A 124 6.16 3.13 17.95
C ALA A 124 5.93 3.87 17.70
N PRO A 125 5.74 4.16 17.77
CA PRO A 125 5.37 4.90 17.45
C PRO A 125 5.24 5.60 16.87
N ARG A 126 4.78 5.87 16.75
CA ARG A 126 4.53 6.32 16.05
C ARG A 126 4.36 6.83 15.60
N ARG A 127 4.09 7.08 15.61
CA ARG A 127 3.79 7.50 15.04
C ARG A 127 3.74 8.11 14.79
N ARG A 128 3.59 8.52 14.87
CA ARG A 128 3.47 9.07 14.53
C ARG A 128 3.73 9.72 14.22
N ARG A 129 3.58 10.04 14.33
CA ARG A 129 3.72 10.51 13.99
C ARG A 129 3.93 11.02 13.76
N LYS A 130 3.76 11.16 13.83
CA LYS A 130 3.96 11.47 13.68
C LYS A 130 4.03 11.88 13.40
#